data_1de81615acb5ad01eb004eaff695ade1
#
_entry.id   1de81615acb5ad01eb004eaff695ade1
#
_cell.length_a   1.000
_cell.length_b   1.000
_cell.length_c   1.000
_cell.angle_alpha   90.00
_cell.angle_beta   90.00
_cell.angle_gamma   90.00
#
_symmetry.space_group_name_H-M   'P 1'
#
loop_
_entity.id
_entity.type
_entity.pdbx_description
1 polymer ?
#
loop_
_entity_poly.entity_id
_entity_poly.type
_entity_poly.pdbx_seq_one_letter_code
_entity_poly.pdbx_strand_id
1 'polypeptide(L)'
;MTKAQFGLHIWIGIFLCLFSVSCSDDDTDSIKGDDDDTDLSINHWIEKKLRNDYLWYNELPATNKIDYTADPETFFYSLLSLNDGKTRNGKHLYYYSYMEKNKDYKTRTSIDADNTYGMEFTLFNIVDGNNKPLGYYYARVVYILPNSPAHAAGLERGDWIIGIDGKNNIKEGNYKALLNGSASQWIIKHNSETKTIAIGASTAVEDNPLYYHDVLTFGDKKIGYLVYNHFTPGPTGVDDRTYDEEMKTIFADFQSKGVNEFVLDLRYNGGGYEH
;
A
#
# COMPACT_ATOMS: atom_id res chain seq x y z
N MET A 1 51.87 41.28 52.10
CA MET A 1 51.36 42.67 51.87
C MET A 1 50.15 42.51 51.00
N THR A 2 49.07 42.52 51.61
CA THR A 2 48.05 43.58 51.74
C THR A 2 47.13 43.73 50.53
N LYS A 3 45.88 43.34 50.80
CA LYS A 3 44.60 44.10 50.63
C LYS A 3 43.99 44.10 49.23
N ALA A 4 42.76 43.99 49.01
CA ALA A 4 41.48 43.98 49.71
C ALA A 4 40.41 44.13 48.62
N GLN A 5 39.37 43.30 48.71
CA GLN A 5 37.97 43.70 48.86
C GLN A 5 37.42 44.81 47.98
N PHE A 6 36.33 44.51 47.27
CA PHE A 6 34.92 44.98 47.37
C PHE A 6 34.22 44.55 46.09
N GLY A 7 33.22 43.89 46.02
CA GLY A 7 31.85 43.77 46.31
C GLY A 7 30.97 44.76 45.55
N LEU A 8 30.22 44.26 44.56
CA LEU A 8 28.96 44.95 44.19
C LEU A 8 27.98 43.93 43.59
N HIS A 9 26.88 43.70 44.28
CA HIS A 9 25.75 42.98 43.83
C HIS A 9 24.92 43.83 42.88
N ILE A 10 24.71 43.38 41.64
CA ILE A 10 23.66 43.91 40.81
C ILE A 10 22.78 42.75 40.41
N TRP A 11 21.56 42.75 40.92
CA TRP A 11 20.46 41.97 40.47
C TRP A 11 19.98 42.50 39.12
N ILE A 12 20.12 41.69 38.07
CA ILE A 12 19.39 41.94 36.82
C ILE A 12 18.60 40.67 36.58
N GLY A 13 17.28 40.79 36.77
CA GLY A 13 16.34 39.76 36.40
C GLY A 13 16.34 39.60 34.88
N ILE A 14 16.84 38.47 34.43
CA ILE A 14 16.68 38.05 33.04
C ILE A 14 15.40 37.28 32.95
N PHE A 15 14.42 37.91 32.33
CA PHE A 15 13.19 37.29 31.90
C PHE A 15 13.52 36.39 30.73
N LEU A 16 13.69 35.09 31.00
CA LEU A 16 13.93 34.08 29.98
C LEU A 16 12.59 33.70 29.35
N CYS A 17 12.21 34.37 28.28
CA CYS A 17 11.16 33.90 27.40
C CYS A 17 11.69 32.68 26.64
N LEU A 18 11.40 31.52 27.16
CA LEU A 18 11.48 30.26 26.39
C LEU A 18 10.32 30.26 25.40
N PHE A 19 10.56 30.73 24.20
CA PHE A 19 9.77 30.30 23.06
C PHE A 19 10.28 28.95 22.65
N SER A 20 9.73 27.90 23.24
CA SER A 20 9.75 26.59 22.64
C SER A 20 8.74 26.59 21.49
N VAL A 21 9.22 26.90 20.29
CA VAL A 21 8.53 26.50 19.09
C VAL A 21 8.75 25.01 18.96
N SER A 22 7.87 24.24 19.55
CA SER A 22 7.69 22.85 19.23
C SER A 22 6.80 22.79 18.00
N CYS A 23 7.40 22.71 16.82
CA CYS A 23 6.74 22.09 15.70
C CYS A 23 6.82 20.59 15.95
N SER A 24 5.84 20.03 16.61
CA SER A 24 5.50 18.63 16.51
C SER A 24 4.37 18.55 15.49
N ASP A 25 4.72 18.25 14.25
CA ASP A 25 3.78 17.66 13.30
C ASP A 25 3.51 16.23 13.77
N ASP A 26 2.70 16.13 14.81
CA ASP A 26 2.08 14.89 15.25
C ASP A 26 0.66 14.87 14.65
N ASP A 27 0.58 14.59 13.34
CA ASP A 27 -0.69 14.24 12.69
C ASP A 27 -1.09 12.79 12.96
N THR A 28 -0.91 12.33 14.18
CA THR A 28 -1.72 11.23 14.71
C THR A 28 -3.01 11.81 15.25
N ASP A 29 -3.88 12.28 14.39
CA ASP A 29 -5.30 12.41 14.68
C ASP A 29 -5.91 10.99 14.75
N SER A 30 -5.42 10.17 15.68
CA SER A 30 -6.23 9.09 16.20
C SER A 30 -7.43 9.78 16.82
N ILE A 31 -8.61 9.55 16.28
CA ILE A 31 -9.89 9.83 16.90
C ILE A 31 -9.84 9.15 18.27
N LYS A 32 -9.40 9.88 19.31
CA LYS A 32 -9.66 9.47 20.68
C LYS A 32 -11.16 9.51 20.82
N GLY A 33 -11.73 8.32 21.00
CA GLY A 33 -13.15 8.19 21.23
C GLY A 33 -13.60 9.04 22.41
N ASP A 34 -14.20 10.18 22.10
CA ASP A 34 -15.33 10.67 22.80
C ASP A 34 -16.54 10.03 22.11
N ASP A 35 -17.44 9.45 22.88
CA ASP A 35 -18.59 8.63 22.50
C ASP A 35 -19.66 9.35 21.63
N ASP A 36 -19.27 10.24 20.74
CA ASP A 36 -20.15 10.95 19.84
C ASP A 36 -19.72 10.73 18.36
N ASP A 37 -19.70 9.47 17.95
CA ASP A 37 -19.48 9.01 16.57
C ASP A 37 -20.75 9.27 15.74
N THR A 38 -21.16 10.54 15.71
CA THR A 38 -22.28 10.99 14.90
C THR A 38 -21.85 11.21 13.45
N ASP A 39 -22.75 10.99 12.48
CA ASP A 39 -22.50 11.30 11.06
C ASP A 39 -22.00 12.74 10.89
N LEU A 40 -22.40 13.64 11.77
CA LEU A 40 -21.97 15.04 11.79
C LEU A 40 -20.46 15.19 12.10
N SER A 41 -19.92 14.45 13.07
CA SER A 41 -18.50 14.50 13.42
C SER A 41 -17.63 13.89 12.32
N ILE A 42 -18.11 12.82 11.70
CA ILE A 42 -17.48 12.16 10.55
C ILE A 42 -17.42 13.12 9.36
N ASN A 43 -18.51 13.81 9.04
CA ASN A 43 -18.57 14.74 7.92
C ASN A 43 -17.63 15.93 8.09
N HIS A 44 -17.47 16.46 9.29
CA HIS A 44 -16.46 17.48 9.58
C HIS A 44 -15.03 16.97 9.40
N TRP A 45 -14.76 15.74 9.82
CA TRP A 45 -13.46 15.10 9.60
C TRP A 45 -13.17 14.89 8.10
N ILE A 46 -14.17 14.40 7.33
CA ILE A 46 -14.06 14.23 5.86
C ILE A 46 -13.70 15.56 5.20
N GLU A 47 -14.43 16.64 5.52
CA GLU A 47 -14.13 17.96 4.96
C GLU A 47 -12.70 18.40 5.29
N LYS A 48 -12.29 18.28 6.56
CA LYS A 48 -10.93 18.65 7.01
C LYS A 48 -9.88 17.91 6.19
N LYS A 49 -10.04 16.57 6.00
CA LYS A 49 -9.12 15.76 5.20
C LYS A 49 -9.09 16.19 3.74
N LEU A 50 -10.23 16.36 3.10
CA LEU A 50 -10.29 16.83 1.72
C LEU A 50 -9.67 18.23 1.53
N ARG A 51 -9.82 19.14 2.49
CA ARG A 51 -9.16 20.47 2.39
C ARG A 51 -7.65 20.41 2.53
N ASN A 52 -7.12 19.44 3.27
CA ASN A 52 -5.68 19.31 3.48
C ASN A 52 -5.02 18.48 2.35
N ASP A 53 -5.64 17.38 1.92
CA ASP A 53 -4.94 16.33 1.19
C ASP A 53 -5.50 16.11 -0.22
N TYR A 54 -6.67 16.67 -0.56
CA TYR A 54 -7.31 16.43 -1.84
C TYR A 54 -6.69 17.26 -2.97
N LEU A 55 -6.34 16.60 -4.07
CA LEU A 55 -5.69 17.26 -5.23
C LEU A 55 -6.47 18.48 -5.74
N TRP A 56 -7.80 18.42 -5.77
CA TRP A 56 -8.66 19.51 -6.20
C TRP A 56 -9.28 20.30 -5.02
N TYR A 57 -8.53 20.45 -3.92
CA TYR A 57 -9.01 21.14 -2.72
C TYR A 57 -9.51 22.57 -2.99
N ASN A 58 -9.01 23.22 -4.03
CA ASN A 58 -9.46 24.55 -4.45
C ASN A 58 -10.87 24.58 -5.06
N GLU A 59 -11.39 23.43 -5.46
CA GLU A 59 -12.73 23.26 -6.06
C GLU A 59 -13.77 22.87 -5.02
N LEU A 60 -13.37 22.61 -3.78
CA LEU A 60 -14.29 22.29 -2.69
C LEU A 60 -15.26 23.44 -2.44
N PRO A 61 -16.56 23.16 -2.18
CA PRO A 61 -17.52 24.18 -1.80
C PRO A 61 -17.06 24.97 -0.57
N ALA A 62 -17.47 26.25 -0.49
CA ALA A 62 -17.27 27.00 0.72
C ALA A 62 -18.04 26.38 1.90
N THR A 63 -17.45 26.34 3.08
CA THR A 63 -17.97 25.65 4.28
C THR A 63 -19.44 26.01 4.58
N ASN A 64 -19.86 27.24 4.34
CA ASN A 64 -21.24 27.69 4.52
C ASN A 64 -22.25 27.19 3.48
N LYS A 65 -21.80 26.40 2.48
CA LYS A 65 -22.61 25.78 1.45
C LYS A 65 -22.66 24.26 1.58
N ILE A 66 -22.02 23.71 2.59
CA ILE A 66 -21.91 22.28 2.81
C ILE A 66 -23.03 21.80 3.74
N ASP A 67 -23.71 20.74 3.34
CA ASP A 67 -24.73 20.08 4.18
C ASP A 67 -24.08 18.92 4.95
N TYR A 68 -23.73 19.18 6.23
CA TYR A 68 -23.15 18.18 7.10
C TYR A 68 -24.13 17.14 7.64
N THR A 69 -25.40 17.23 7.31
CA THR A 69 -26.43 16.28 7.81
C THR A 69 -26.62 15.06 6.90
N ALA A 70 -25.99 15.06 5.72
CA ALA A 70 -26.01 13.92 4.82
C ALA A 70 -25.27 12.71 5.42
N ASP A 71 -25.61 11.50 4.98
CA ASP A 71 -24.79 10.34 5.34
C ASP A 71 -23.36 10.49 4.82
N PRO A 72 -22.35 9.93 5.54
CA PRO A 72 -20.94 10.21 5.24
C PRO A 72 -20.50 9.86 3.82
N GLU A 73 -21.03 8.80 3.22
CA GLU A 73 -20.68 8.42 1.84
C GLU A 73 -21.24 9.42 0.83
N THR A 74 -22.52 9.77 0.94
CA THR A 74 -23.16 10.80 0.13
C THR A 74 -22.46 12.15 0.32
N PHE A 75 -22.12 12.49 1.56
CA PHE A 75 -21.38 13.70 1.91
C PHE A 75 -20.04 13.76 1.18
N PHE A 76 -19.22 12.71 1.29
CA PHE A 76 -17.92 12.63 0.65
C PHE A 76 -18.01 12.87 -0.86
N TYR A 77 -18.88 12.12 -1.56
CA TYR A 77 -19.03 12.28 -3.01
C TYR A 77 -19.60 13.64 -3.43
N SER A 78 -20.36 14.31 -2.58
CA SER A 78 -20.87 15.66 -2.85
C SER A 78 -19.78 16.74 -2.89
N LEU A 79 -18.64 16.46 -2.28
CA LEU A 79 -17.51 17.38 -2.22
C LEU A 79 -16.49 17.19 -3.35
N LEU A 80 -16.53 16.06 -4.07
CA LEU A 80 -15.53 15.75 -5.08
C LEU A 80 -15.68 16.60 -6.35
N SER A 81 -14.56 16.99 -6.91
CA SER A 81 -14.47 17.65 -8.20
C SER A 81 -14.88 16.72 -9.36
N LEU A 82 -15.49 17.26 -10.38
CA LEU A 82 -15.74 16.52 -11.64
C LEU A 82 -14.44 16.19 -12.39
N ASN A 83 -13.31 16.83 -12.04
CA ASN A 83 -11.99 16.50 -12.54
C ASN A 83 -11.42 15.25 -11.87
N ASP A 84 -11.95 14.86 -10.71
CA ASP A 84 -11.61 13.64 -10.02
C ASP A 84 -12.35 12.46 -10.61
N GLY A 85 -11.89 11.96 -11.73
CA GLY A 85 -12.51 10.80 -12.31
C GLY A 85 -12.52 10.80 -13.84
N LYS A 86 -13.34 9.93 -14.39
CA LYS A 86 -13.48 9.79 -15.83
C LYS A 86 -14.84 10.29 -16.32
N THR A 87 -14.75 11.18 -17.28
CA THR A 87 -15.95 11.70 -17.99
C THR A 87 -15.92 11.21 -19.44
N ARG A 88 -17.05 10.76 -19.94
CA ARG A 88 -17.25 10.37 -21.35
C ARG A 88 -18.58 10.92 -21.85
N ASN A 89 -18.54 11.62 -23.00
CA ASN A 89 -19.72 12.25 -23.63
C ASN A 89 -20.49 13.18 -22.66
N GLY A 90 -19.77 13.97 -21.85
CA GLY A 90 -20.34 14.88 -20.87
C GLY A 90 -20.97 14.22 -19.63
N LYS A 91 -20.87 12.88 -19.51
CA LYS A 91 -21.34 12.14 -18.34
C LYS A 91 -20.15 11.69 -17.50
N HIS A 92 -20.12 12.07 -16.21
CA HIS A 92 -19.18 11.54 -15.24
C HIS A 92 -19.47 10.05 -15.03
N LEU A 93 -18.44 9.19 -15.13
CA LEU A 93 -18.59 7.73 -15.05
C LEU A 93 -18.22 7.20 -13.67
N TYR A 94 -17.13 7.68 -13.10
CA TYR A 94 -16.65 7.29 -11.76
C TYR A 94 -15.64 8.30 -11.26
N TYR A 95 -15.47 8.36 -9.94
CA TYR A 95 -14.41 9.10 -9.26
C TYR A 95 -13.17 8.22 -9.08
N TYR A 96 -11.98 8.81 -9.05
CA TYR A 96 -10.75 8.13 -8.63
C TYR A 96 -10.67 8.03 -7.10
N SER A 97 -11.11 9.09 -6.41
CA SER A 97 -11.23 9.07 -4.95
C SER A 97 -12.45 8.28 -4.51
N TYR A 98 -12.29 7.51 -3.46
CA TYR A 98 -13.39 6.73 -2.89
C TYR A 98 -13.28 6.70 -1.36
N MET A 99 -14.39 6.43 -0.70
CA MET A 99 -14.47 6.23 0.74
C MET A 99 -15.24 4.94 1.02
N GLU A 100 -14.72 4.14 1.94
CA GLU A 100 -15.39 2.92 2.40
C GLU A 100 -15.66 2.99 3.89
N LYS A 101 -16.89 2.65 4.31
CA LYS A 101 -17.23 2.44 5.71
C LYS A 101 -16.88 1.00 6.07
N ASN A 102 -15.63 0.74 6.41
CA ASN A 102 -15.23 -0.61 6.75
C ASN A 102 -14.48 -0.66 8.09
N LYS A 103 -15.07 -1.34 9.07
CA LYS A 103 -14.42 -1.64 10.36
C LYS A 103 -13.31 -2.69 10.24
N ASP A 104 -13.30 -3.44 9.15
CA ASP A 104 -12.39 -4.56 8.92
C ASP A 104 -11.49 -4.34 7.68
N TYR A 105 -11.37 -3.08 7.20
CA TYR A 105 -10.50 -2.78 6.07
C TYR A 105 -9.05 -3.00 6.46
N LYS A 106 -8.52 -4.10 5.99
CA LYS A 106 -7.08 -4.37 5.98
C LYS A 106 -6.55 -3.91 4.64
N THR A 107 -5.78 -2.84 4.63
CA THR A 107 -4.98 -2.50 3.45
C THR A 107 -4.01 -3.65 3.18
N ARG A 108 -3.51 -3.81 1.96
CA ARG A 108 -2.39 -4.74 1.67
C ARG A 108 -1.16 -4.46 2.55
N THR A 109 -1.12 -3.30 3.16
CA THR A 109 -0.11 -2.84 4.11
C THR A 109 -0.46 -3.17 5.57
N SER A 110 -1.66 -3.69 5.88
CA SER A 110 -1.93 -4.20 7.22
C SER A 110 -1.27 -5.57 7.35
N ILE A 111 -0.13 -5.54 7.97
CA ILE A 111 0.69 -6.71 8.30
C ILE A 111 0.13 -7.38 9.56
N ASP A 112 -1.15 -7.62 9.59
CA ASP A 112 -1.58 -8.82 10.26
C ASP A 112 -1.07 -9.94 9.37
N ALA A 113 -0.21 -10.77 9.90
CA ALA A 113 0.33 -11.93 9.22
C ALA A 113 -0.80 -12.91 8.91
N ASP A 114 -1.75 -12.48 8.05
CA ASP A 114 -2.77 -13.36 7.52
C ASP A 114 -2.03 -14.46 6.78
N ASN A 115 -2.34 -15.68 7.13
CA ASN A 115 -1.78 -16.82 6.45
C ASN A 115 -2.04 -16.68 4.96
N THR A 116 -0.98 -16.80 4.16
CA THR A 116 -1.03 -16.72 2.70
C THR A 116 -0.22 -17.86 2.09
N TYR A 117 -0.47 -18.18 0.85
CA TYR A 117 0.44 -19.03 0.07
C TYR A 117 1.69 -18.27 -0.40
N GLY A 118 1.72 -16.95 -0.27
CA GLY A 118 2.86 -16.10 -0.62
C GLY A 118 3.05 -15.95 -2.11
N MET A 119 1.98 -15.71 -2.84
CA MET A 119 2.02 -15.37 -4.25
C MET A 119 1.03 -14.25 -4.58
N GLU A 120 1.38 -13.42 -5.54
CA GLU A 120 0.46 -12.50 -6.18
C GLU A 120 0.03 -13.07 -7.54
N PHE A 121 -1.23 -12.91 -7.88
CA PHE A 121 -1.77 -13.42 -9.14
C PHE A 121 -2.86 -12.53 -9.71
N THR A 122 -3.09 -12.65 -11.02
CA THR A 122 -4.19 -11.98 -11.71
C THR A 122 -5.12 -13.03 -12.32
N LEU A 123 -6.42 -12.85 -12.15
CA LEU A 123 -7.44 -13.70 -12.74
C LEU A 123 -7.77 -13.25 -14.18
N PHE A 124 -7.80 -14.20 -15.07
CA PHE A 124 -8.20 -14.01 -16.47
C PHE A 124 -9.46 -14.79 -16.76
N ASN A 125 -10.49 -14.09 -17.24
CA ASN A 125 -11.68 -14.74 -17.79
C ASN A 125 -11.30 -15.56 -19.02
N ILE A 126 -11.74 -16.82 -19.06
CA ILE A 126 -11.56 -17.65 -20.22
C ILE A 126 -12.79 -17.50 -21.12
N VAL A 127 -12.53 -17.24 -22.39
CA VAL A 127 -13.56 -16.98 -23.40
C VAL A 127 -13.50 -18.04 -24.51
N ASP A 128 -14.62 -18.23 -25.21
CA ASP A 128 -14.68 -19.05 -26.42
C ASP A 128 -14.12 -18.30 -27.66
N GLY A 129 -14.12 -18.93 -28.81
CA GLY A 129 -13.67 -18.36 -30.07
C GLY A 129 -14.44 -17.12 -30.54
N ASN A 130 -15.58 -16.80 -29.90
CA ASN A 130 -16.41 -15.63 -30.17
C ASN A 130 -16.31 -14.56 -29.07
N ASN A 131 -15.29 -14.66 -28.21
CA ASN A 131 -15.06 -13.79 -27.03
C ASN A 131 -16.17 -13.86 -25.96
N LYS A 132 -16.97 -14.94 -25.92
CA LYS A 132 -17.99 -15.14 -24.90
C LYS A 132 -17.36 -15.80 -23.67
N PRO A 133 -17.54 -15.24 -22.43
CA PRO A 133 -17.04 -15.84 -21.21
C PRO A 133 -17.57 -17.26 -20.98
N LEU A 134 -16.68 -18.18 -20.64
CA LEU A 134 -16.99 -19.58 -20.34
C LEU A 134 -17.39 -19.79 -18.85
N GLY A 135 -17.40 -18.71 -18.03
CA GLY A 135 -17.79 -18.75 -16.62
C GLY A 135 -16.73 -19.36 -15.69
N TYR A 136 -15.47 -19.35 -16.13
CA TYR A 136 -14.34 -19.73 -15.29
C TYR A 136 -13.09 -18.92 -15.62
N TYR A 137 -12.11 -18.98 -14.72
CA TYR A 137 -10.89 -18.19 -14.74
C TYR A 137 -9.65 -19.08 -14.75
N TYR A 138 -8.55 -18.53 -15.22
CA TYR A 138 -7.21 -19.00 -14.90
C TYR A 138 -6.48 -17.91 -14.13
N ALA A 139 -5.66 -18.29 -13.14
CA ALA A 139 -4.84 -17.36 -12.40
C ALA A 139 -3.42 -17.35 -12.97
N ARG A 140 -2.92 -16.18 -13.34
CA ARG A 140 -1.53 -16.00 -13.77
C ARG A 140 -0.71 -15.56 -12.58
N VAL A 141 0.33 -16.31 -12.23
CA VAL A 141 1.25 -15.93 -11.15
C VAL A 141 2.08 -14.74 -11.59
N VAL A 142 2.07 -13.68 -10.78
CA VAL A 142 2.75 -12.39 -11.03
C VAL A 142 4.11 -12.39 -10.36
N TYR A 143 4.17 -12.71 -9.06
CA TYR A 143 5.40 -12.96 -8.31
C TYR A 143 5.15 -13.89 -7.13
N ILE A 144 6.21 -14.37 -6.52
CA ILE A 144 6.17 -15.34 -5.41
C ILE A 144 7.12 -14.84 -4.32
N LEU A 145 6.61 -14.77 -3.10
CA LEU A 145 7.40 -14.37 -1.95
C LEU A 145 8.39 -15.47 -1.56
N PRO A 146 9.63 -15.12 -1.22
CA PRO A 146 10.59 -16.09 -0.69
C PRO A 146 10.05 -16.81 0.56
N ASN A 147 10.51 -18.04 0.78
CA ASN A 147 10.16 -18.84 1.96
C ASN A 147 8.65 -19.11 2.15
N SER A 148 7.85 -18.92 1.12
CA SER A 148 6.41 -19.13 1.13
C SER A 148 6.03 -20.56 0.73
N PRO A 149 4.80 -21.02 1.03
CA PRO A 149 4.27 -22.30 0.51
C PRO A 149 4.29 -22.37 -1.00
N ALA A 150 4.03 -21.29 -1.72
CA ALA A 150 4.10 -21.23 -3.18
C ALA A 150 5.53 -21.42 -3.69
N HIS A 151 6.50 -20.78 -3.03
CA HIS A 151 7.92 -20.95 -3.34
C HIS A 151 8.37 -22.40 -3.08
N ALA A 152 7.99 -22.99 -1.94
CA ALA A 152 8.31 -24.36 -1.60
C ALA A 152 7.68 -25.39 -2.56
N ALA A 153 6.52 -25.08 -3.13
CA ALA A 153 5.84 -25.91 -4.14
C ALA A 153 6.47 -25.79 -5.55
N GLY A 154 7.45 -24.91 -5.73
CA GLY A 154 8.11 -24.69 -7.02
C GLY A 154 7.22 -24.00 -8.06
N LEU A 155 6.30 -23.13 -7.60
CA LEU A 155 5.62 -22.19 -8.49
C LEU A 155 6.62 -21.15 -9.00
N GLU A 156 6.41 -20.69 -10.21
CA GLU A 156 7.23 -19.69 -10.85
C GLU A 156 6.39 -18.54 -11.40
N ARG A 157 6.99 -17.36 -11.47
CA ARG A 157 6.38 -16.23 -12.15
C ARG A 157 6.02 -16.60 -13.58
N GLY A 158 4.77 -16.36 -13.93
CA GLY A 158 4.25 -16.69 -15.25
C GLY A 158 3.56 -18.02 -15.35
N ASP A 159 3.52 -18.83 -14.29
CA ASP A 159 2.69 -20.02 -14.25
C ASP A 159 1.20 -19.69 -14.34
N TRP A 160 0.45 -20.55 -14.96
CA TRP A 160 -0.99 -20.51 -14.95
C TRP A 160 -1.53 -21.54 -13.96
N ILE A 161 -2.29 -21.12 -12.98
CA ILE A 161 -3.07 -22.02 -12.15
C ILE A 161 -4.42 -22.19 -12.83
N ILE A 162 -4.73 -23.40 -13.26
CA ILE A 162 -5.91 -23.73 -14.05
C ILE A 162 -6.91 -24.61 -13.30
N GLY A 163 -6.54 -25.05 -12.09
CA GLY A 163 -7.41 -25.87 -11.26
C GLY A 163 -6.94 -25.93 -9.81
N ILE A 164 -7.87 -26.23 -8.92
CA ILE A 164 -7.71 -26.34 -7.46
C ILE A 164 -8.35 -27.64 -7.00
N ASP A 165 -7.76 -28.30 -6.00
CA ASP A 165 -8.23 -29.58 -5.43
C ASP A 165 -8.46 -30.67 -6.48
N GLY A 166 -7.58 -30.76 -7.48
CA GLY A 166 -7.67 -31.69 -8.57
C GLY A 166 -8.85 -31.45 -9.54
N LYS A 167 -9.56 -30.33 -9.37
CA LYS A 167 -10.65 -29.92 -10.26
C LYS A 167 -10.17 -28.79 -11.18
N ASN A 168 -10.38 -28.99 -12.47
CA ASN A 168 -10.16 -27.94 -13.45
C ASN A 168 -11.15 -26.78 -13.22
N ASN A 169 -10.74 -25.59 -13.64
CA ASN A 169 -11.54 -24.37 -13.68
C ASN A 169 -11.74 -23.69 -12.31
N ILE A 170 -11.10 -22.57 -12.17
CA ILE A 170 -11.31 -21.63 -11.07
C ILE A 170 -12.58 -20.86 -11.37
N LYS A 171 -13.48 -20.74 -10.38
CA LYS A 171 -14.76 -20.03 -10.50
C LYS A 171 -14.85 -18.94 -9.43
N GLU A 172 -15.80 -18.03 -9.58
CA GLU A 172 -16.09 -16.98 -8.60
C GLU A 172 -16.30 -17.57 -7.18
N GLY A 173 -16.92 -18.73 -7.08
CA GLY A 173 -17.19 -19.39 -5.79
C GLY A 173 -15.96 -20.06 -5.13
N ASN A 174 -14.83 -20.23 -5.83
CA ASN A 174 -13.67 -20.95 -5.28
C ASN A 174 -12.31 -20.24 -5.44
N TYR A 175 -12.21 -19.11 -6.15
CA TYR A 175 -10.93 -18.43 -6.38
C TYR A 175 -10.25 -17.98 -5.08
N LYS A 176 -11.03 -17.74 -4.02
CA LYS A 176 -10.50 -17.35 -2.70
C LYS A 176 -9.59 -18.42 -2.10
N ALA A 177 -9.75 -19.68 -2.51
CA ALA A 177 -8.86 -20.76 -2.12
C ALA A 177 -7.43 -20.61 -2.67
N LEU A 178 -7.16 -19.64 -3.55
CA LEU A 178 -5.82 -19.26 -3.99
C LEU A 178 -5.14 -18.25 -3.06
N LEU A 179 -5.89 -17.59 -2.18
CA LEU A 179 -5.35 -16.58 -1.27
C LEU A 179 -4.73 -17.23 -0.04
N ASN A 180 -5.47 -18.14 0.57
CA ASN A 180 -5.08 -18.87 1.77
C ASN A 180 -5.87 -20.17 1.90
N GLY A 181 -5.45 -21.06 2.79
CA GLY A 181 -6.17 -22.28 3.12
C GLY A 181 -5.28 -23.44 3.54
N SER A 182 -5.87 -24.64 3.54
CA SER A 182 -5.18 -25.88 3.84
C SER A 182 -4.27 -26.32 2.69
N ALA A 183 -3.41 -27.30 2.94
CA ALA A 183 -2.66 -27.97 1.89
C ALA A 183 -3.61 -28.51 0.82
N SER A 184 -3.23 -28.39 -0.44
CA SER A 184 -4.08 -28.68 -1.58
C SER A 184 -3.28 -29.19 -2.76
N GLN A 185 -3.99 -29.64 -3.79
CA GLN A 185 -3.43 -30.06 -5.09
C GLN A 185 -3.86 -29.04 -6.15
N TRP A 186 -2.89 -28.36 -6.75
CA TRP A 186 -3.17 -27.40 -7.80
C TRP A 186 -2.73 -27.92 -9.17
N ILE A 187 -3.55 -27.65 -10.17
CA ILE A 187 -3.22 -27.93 -11.57
C ILE A 187 -2.63 -26.68 -12.15
N ILE A 188 -1.36 -26.74 -12.53
CA ILE A 188 -0.64 -25.62 -13.12
C ILE A 188 -0.22 -25.93 -14.55
N LYS A 189 -0.11 -24.87 -15.34
CA LYS A 189 0.47 -24.90 -16.67
C LYS A 189 1.69 -24.00 -16.71
N HIS A 190 2.86 -24.63 -16.86
CA HIS A 190 4.14 -23.96 -17.07
C HIS A 190 4.53 -24.11 -18.52
N ASN A 191 4.66 -22.99 -19.25
CA ASN A 191 4.86 -23.01 -20.70
C ASN A 191 3.76 -23.85 -21.40
N SER A 192 4.13 -24.97 -22.01
CA SER A 192 3.19 -25.88 -22.68
C SER A 192 2.84 -27.12 -21.85
N GLU A 193 3.48 -27.31 -20.70
CA GLU A 193 3.30 -28.48 -19.84
C GLU A 193 2.25 -28.20 -18.77
N THR A 194 1.38 -29.20 -18.55
CA THR A 194 0.41 -29.19 -17.47
C THR A 194 0.82 -30.24 -16.44
N LYS A 195 0.93 -29.79 -15.17
CA LYS A 195 1.26 -30.70 -14.06
C LYS A 195 0.40 -30.41 -12.84
N THR A 196 0.26 -31.40 -11.98
CA THR A 196 -0.33 -31.20 -10.65
C THR A 196 0.79 -31.01 -9.63
N ILE A 197 0.70 -29.99 -8.80
CA ILE A 197 1.62 -29.76 -7.70
C ILE A 197 0.89 -29.84 -6.37
N ALA A 198 1.59 -30.30 -5.34
CA ALA A 198 1.12 -30.20 -3.97
C ALA A 198 1.59 -28.86 -3.40
N ILE A 199 0.65 -28.06 -2.89
CA ILE A 199 0.96 -26.83 -2.14
C ILE A 199 0.71 -27.08 -0.66
N GLY A 200 1.65 -26.64 0.20
CA GLY A 200 1.48 -26.66 1.65
C GLY A 200 0.35 -25.76 2.12
N ALA A 201 -0.07 -25.91 3.37
CA ALA A 201 -1.02 -24.97 3.98
C ALA A 201 -0.45 -23.53 3.98
N SER A 202 -1.33 -22.56 3.87
CA SER A 202 -0.95 -21.14 3.98
C SER A 202 -0.32 -20.86 5.36
N THR A 203 0.67 -19.99 5.38
CA THR A 203 1.40 -19.56 6.57
C THR A 203 1.53 -18.04 6.60
N ALA A 204 1.91 -17.49 7.75
CA ALA A 204 2.38 -16.12 7.80
C ALA A 204 3.68 -16.01 6.97
N VAL A 205 3.68 -15.11 6.00
CA VAL A 205 4.83 -14.86 5.11
C VAL A 205 5.13 -13.37 5.15
N GLU A 206 6.40 -13.02 5.35
CA GLU A 206 6.82 -11.64 5.25
C GLU A 206 6.75 -11.17 3.79
N ASP A 207 6.03 -10.08 3.56
CA ASP A 207 5.91 -9.43 2.25
C ASP A 207 6.80 -8.17 2.23
N ASN A 208 8.12 -8.38 2.10
CA ASN A 208 9.06 -7.27 1.97
C ASN A 208 8.84 -6.58 0.61
N PRO A 209 8.50 -5.28 0.60
CA PRO A 209 8.20 -4.55 -0.63
C PRO A 209 9.41 -4.34 -1.53
N LEU A 210 10.63 -4.39 -0.98
CA LEU A 210 11.90 -4.30 -1.70
C LEU A 210 12.23 -5.65 -2.36
N TYR A 211 11.32 -6.11 -3.19
CA TYR A 211 11.22 -7.48 -3.67
C TYR A 211 12.47 -7.98 -4.40
N TYR A 212 13.13 -7.11 -5.16
CA TYR A 212 14.35 -7.45 -5.90
C TYR A 212 15.14 -6.19 -6.22
N HIS A 213 16.44 -6.26 -6.09
CA HIS A 213 17.35 -5.21 -6.53
C HIS A 213 18.65 -5.80 -7.10
N ASP A 214 19.24 -5.10 -8.05
CA ASP A 214 20.51 -5.48 -8.67
C ASP A 214 21.18 -4.29 -9.36
N VAL A 215 22.47 -4.44 -9.70
CA VAL A 215 23.20 -3.49 -10.52
C VAL A 215 23.51 -4.13 -11.88
N LEU A 216 22.83 -3.65 -12.90
CA LEU A 216 22.99 -4.11 -14.27
C LEU A 216 24.03 -3.25 -14.99
N THR A 217 24.87 -3.87 -15.83
CA THR A 217 25.86 -3.15 -16.65
C THR A 217 25.45 -3.25 -18.11
N PHE A 218 25.37 -2.10 -18.77
CA PHE A 218 25.09 -2.00 -20.20
C PHE A 218 26.01 -0.94 -20.84
N GLY A 219 27.05 -1.38 -21.51
CA GLY A 219 28.11 -0.49 -22.02
C GLY A 219 28.86 0.20 -20.88
N ASP A 220 28.86 1.52 -20.89
CA ASP A 220 29.42 2.39 -19.87
C ASP A 220 28.44 2.73 -18.73
N LYS A 221 27.20 2.23 -18.82
CA LYS A 221 26.16 2.49 -17.83
C LYS A 221 26.11 1.40 -16.78
N LYS A 222 26.00 1.83 -15.53
CA LYS A 222 25.68 1.01 -14.38
C LYS A 222 24.29 1.40 -13.88
N ILE A 223 23.35 0.50 -14.05
CA ILE A 223 21.92 0.74 -13.82
C ILE A 223 21.54 0.07 -12.51
N GLY A 224 21.19 0.86 -11.50
CA GLY A 224 20.53 0.35 -10.29
C GLY A 224 19.08 0.00 -10.62
N TYR A 225 18.71 -1.24 -10.42
CA TYR A 225 17.36 -1.74 -10.67
C TYR A 225 16.72 -2.15 -9.34
N LEU A 226 15.54 -1.61 -9.05
CA LEU A 226 14.78 -1.94 -7.84
C LEU A 226 13.33 -2.23 -8.21
N VAL A 227 12.82 -3.38 -7.78
CA VAL A 227 11.38 -3.74 -7.82
C VAL A 227 10.77 -3.42 -6.47
N TYR A 228 9.78 -2.52 -6.44
CA TYR A 228 9.11 -2.04 -5.23
C TYR A 228 7.62 -2.28 -5.33
N ASN A 229 7.11 -3.31 -4.62
CA ASN A 229 5.78 -3.88 -4.86
C ASN A 229 4.64 -3.16 -4.13
N HIS A 230 4.91 -2.48 -3.03
CA HIS A 230 3.93 -1.68 -2.30
C HIS A 230 4.63 -0.66 -1.40
N PHE A 231 3.92 0.41 -1.04
CA PHE A 231 4.46 1.45 -0.19
C PHE A 231 4.16 1.11 1.27
N THR A 232 5.18 0.64 1.98
CA THR A 232 5.12 0.40 3.43
C THR A 232 6.49 0.64 4.05
N PRO A 233 6.57 1.35 5.19
CA PRO A 233 7.85 1.69 5.81
C PRO A 233 8.47 0.52 6.59
N GLY A 234 7.66 -0.46 7.00
CA GLY A 234 8.12 -1.61 7.77
C GLY A 234 7.05 -2.67 8.00
N PRO A 235 7.43 -3.83 8.55
CA PRO A 235 6.55 -4.98 8.71
C PRO A 235 5.46 -4.83 9.78
N THR A 236 5.54 -3.86 10.69
CA THR A 236 4.59 -3.72 11.79
C THR A 236 3.70 -2.47 11.72
N GLY A 237 3.77 -1.71 10.64
CA GLY A 237 2.90 -0.56 10.39
C GLY A 237 3.65 0.73 10.11
N VAL A 238 2.94 1.86 10.16
CA VAL A 238 3.44 3.18 9.70
C VAL A 238 4.60 3.74 10.53
N ASP A 239 4.73 3.35 11.78
CA ASP A 239 5.81 3.80 12.66
C ASP A 239 7.08 2.94 12.53
N ASP A 240 6.98 1.80 11.86
CA ASP A 240 8.10 0.91 11.60
C ASP A 240 8.86 1.39 10.36
N ARG A 241 10.14 1.65 10.50
CA ARG A 241 11.01 2.17 9.43
C ARG A 241 11.98 1.13 8.86
N THR A 242 11.75 -0.14 9.14
CA THR A 242 12.67 -1.22 8.76
C THR A 242 12.94 -1.24 7.25
N TYR A 243 11.90 -1.15 6.43
CA TYR A 243 12.06 -1.18 4.96
C TYR A 243 12.60 0.15 4.41
N ASP A 244 12.31 1.27 5.06
CA ASP A 244 12.93 2.56 4.70
C ASP A 244 14.45 2.53 4.92
N GLU A 245 14.91 1.96 6.02
CA GLU A 245 16.34 1.82 6.30
C GLU A 245 17.01 0.80 5.36
N GLU A 246 16.32 -0.28 5.03
CA GLU A 246 16.78 -1.23 4.02
C GLU A 246 16.90 -0.56 2.64
N MET A 247 15.92 0.25 2.24
CA MET A 247 15.98 1.02 0.99
C MET A 247 17.17 1.97 0.97
N LYS A 248 17.46 2.68 2.06
CA LYS A 248 18.66 3.53 2.17
C LYS A 248 19.95 2.72 1.98
N THR A 249 19.99 1.51 2.55
CA THR A 249 21.12 0.60 2.40
C THR A 249 21.32 0.17 0.94
N ILE A 250 20.23 -0.15 0.23
CA ILE A 250 20.26 -0.47 -1.20
C ILE A 250 20.79 0.70 -2.03
N PHE A 251 20.33 1.92 -1.75
CA PHE A 251 20.82 3.10 -2.47
C PHE A 251 22.29 3.42 -2.14
N ALA A 252 22.74 3.21 -0.91
CA ALA A 252 24.14 3.35 -0.55
C ALA A 252 25.02 2.32 -1.28
N ASP A 253 24.56 1.08 -1.43
CA ASP A 253 25.23 0.06 -2.22
C ASP A 253 25.29 0.45 -3.70
N PHE A 254 24.22 0.93 -4.30
CA PHE A 254 24.19 1.45 -5.67
C PHE A 254 25.20 2.57 -5.86
N GLN A 255 25.26 3.52 -4.94
CA GLN A 255 26.23 4.60 -4.97
C GLN A 255 27.68 4.06 -4.90
N SER A 256 27.96 3.12 -4.00
CA SER A 256 29.28 2.52 -3.82
C SER A 256 29.76 1.78 -5.08
N LYS A 257 28.84 1.18 -5.82
CA LYS A 257 29.10 0.46 -7.08
C LYS A 257 29.19 1.40 -8.29
N GLY A 258 28.98 2.71 -8.10
CA GLY A 258 29.07 3.71 -9.14
C GLY A 258 27.92 3.66 -10.12
N VAL A 259 26.71 3.35 -9.63
CA VAL A 259 25.46 3.45 -10.40
C VAL A 259 25.30 4.87 -10.91
N ASN A 260 25.03 5.04 -12.21
CA ASN A 260 24.85 6.32 -12.86
C ASN A 260 23.47 6.45 -13.58
N GLU A 261 22.69 5.39 -13.61
CA GLU A 261 21.30 5.34 -14.06
C GLU A 261 20.45 4.56 -13.05
N PHE A 262 19.16 4.83 -12.98
CA PHE A 262 18.27 4.15 -12.04
C PHE A 262 16.96 3.75 -12.70
N VAL A 263 16.48 2.53 -12.40
CA VAL A 263 15.17 2.01 -12.78
C VAL A 263 14.42 1.57 -11.55
N LEU A 264 13.33 2.25 -11.25
CA LEU A 264 12.36 1.85 -10.25
C LEU A 264 11.20 1.12 -10.94
N ASP A 265 11.05 -0.16 -10.64
CA ASP A 265 9.99 -1.00 -11.21
C ASP A 265 8.79 -1.06 -10.27
N LEU A 266 7.73 -0.36 -10.66
CA LEU A 266 6.46 -0.28 -9.92
C LEU A 266 5.34 -1.06 -10.62
N ARG A 267 5.65 -1.94 -11.59
CA ARG A 267 4.62 -2.67 -12.37
C ARG A 267 3.68 -3.49 -11.49
N TYR A 268 4.15 -3.94 -10.35
CA TYR A 268 3.38 -4.73 -9.39
C TYR A 268 3.00 -3.95 -8.12
N ASN A 269 3.32 -2.65 -8.10
CA ASN A 269 3.00 -1.81 -6.95
C ASN A 269 1.49 -1.58 -6.87
N GLY A 270 0.89 -2.05 -5.79
CA GLY A 270 -0.53 -1.92 -5.51
C GLY A 270 -0.91 -0.66 -4.73
N GLY A 271 0.05 0.24 -4.49
CA GLY A 271 -0.13 1.40 -3.61
C GLY A 271 0.36 1.13 -2.19
N GLY A 272 -0.16 1.85 -1.21
CA GLY A 272 0.19 1.74 0.20
C GLY A 272 0.15 3.07 0.92
N TYR A 273 1.01 3.23 1.92
CA TYR A 273 1.12 4.47 2.69
C TYR A 273 1.87 5.54 1.91
N GLU A 274 1.37 6.78 1.99
CA GLU A 274 2.07 7.99 1.58
C GLU A 274 2.75 8.61 2.82
N HIS A 275 4.04 8.96 2.74
CA HIS A 275 4.81 9.63 3.81
C HIS A 275 5.75 10.67 3.27
#